data_727436837df6ac5cf35d37e286e06ae6
#
_entry.id   727436837df6ac5cf35d37e286e06ae6
#
_cell.length_a   1.000
_cell.length_b   1.000
_cell.length_c   1.000
_cell.angle_alpha   90.00
_cell.angle_beta   90.00
_cell.angle_gamma   90.00
#
_symmetry.space_group_name_H-M   'P 1'
#
loop_
_entity.id
_entity.type
_entity.pdbx_description
1 polymer ?
#
loop_
_entity_poly.entity_id
_entity_poly.type
_entity_poly.pdbx_seq_one_letter_code
_entity_poly.pdbx_strand_id
1 'polypeptide(L)'
;MSVPLILTLLAGAATFIGAILGVIGQKPSNRVLAFSLGFAAGIMLLISLMEMLPAALGTEGMSPVLGYGMLVVGLIGYFALDRALPHAHPQDLMQETTQPLPRNIRRTAVLLTLGISLHNFPEGIATFVTASNNLELGFGIALAVALHNIPEGLAVAGPVYAATGSKRKAVFWAGISGMAEILGGVLAWAILGSMVSPVLMASIMAAVAGIMVALSVDELMPLAKEIDPNNNPSYGVLCGMSVMGLSLVALQSMGIG
;
A
#
# COMPACT_ATOMS: atom_id res chain seq x y z
N MET A 1 -27.33 2.39 0.61
CA MET A 1 -25.89 2.69 0.38
C MET A 1 -25.75 3.08 -1.07
N SER A 2 -25.03 4.15 -1.41
CA SER A 2 -24.80 4.52 -2.81
C SER A 2 -23.85 3.51 -3.47
N VAL A 3 -24.02 3.26 -4.79
CA VAL A 3 -23.16 2.34 -5.54
C VAL A 3 -21.68 2.72 -5.43
N PRO A 4 -21.28 4.02 -5.51
CA PRO A 4 -19.90 4.44 -5.27
C PRO A 4 -19.31 3.95 -3.93
N LEU A 5 -20.08 4.04 -2.86
CA LEU A 5 -19.63 3.58 -1.56
C LEU A 5 -19.46 2.06 -1.49
N ILE A 6 -20.33 1.30 -2.19
CA ILE A 6 -20.18 -0.15 -2.29
C ILE A 6 -18.89 -0.52 -3.03
N LEU A 7 -18.57 0.18 -4.12
CA LEU A 7 -17.35 -0.05 -4.88
C LEU A 7 -16.09 0.19 -4.01
N THR A 8 -16.05 1.30 -3.28
CA THR A 8 -14.96 1.60 -2.34
C THR A 8 -14.85 0.56 -1.22
N LEU A 9 -15.99 0.12 -0.67
CA LEU A 9 -16.00 -0.96 0.34
C LEU A 9 -15.43 -2.27 -0.19
N LEU A 10 -15.77 -2.64 -1.44
CA LEU A 10 -15.26 -3.87 -2.06
C LEU A 10 -13.77 -3.77 -2.35
N ALA A 11 -13.30 -2.61 -2.79
CA ALA A 11 -11.89 -2.35 -3.03
C ALA A 11 -11.07 -2.48 -1.74
N GLY A 12 -11.47 -1.78 -0.66
CA GLY A 12 -10.80 -1.89 0.64
C GLY A 12 -10.91 -3.29 1.28
N ALA A 13 -11.99 -4.03 1.01
CA ALA A 13 -12.14 -5.41 1.47
C ALA A 13 -11.15 -6.38 0.81
N ALA A 14 -10.60 -6.04 -0.37
CA ALA A 14 -9.60 -6.86 -1.04
C ALA A 14 -8.29 -6.97 -0.24
N THR A 15 -7.95 -5.97 0.58
CA THR A 15 -6.83 -6.03 1.52
C THR A 15 -7.01 -7.17 2.55
N PHE A 16 -8.22 -7.41 3.01
CA PHE A 16 -8.50 -8.55 3.92
C PHE A 16 -8.31 -9.89 3.20
N ILE A 17 -8.68 -9.98 1.90
CA ILE A 17 -8.44 -11.18 1.10
C ILE A 17 -6.94 -11.45 1.04
N GLY A 18 -6.14 -10.45 0.74
CA GLY A 18 -4.68 -10.52 0.73
C GLY A 18 -4.11 -10.95 2.09
N ALA A 19 -4.63 -10.36 3.17
CA ALA A 19 -4.22 -10.73 4.53
C ALA A 19 -4.51 -12.20 4.86
N ILE A 20 -5.68 -12.69 4.50
CA ILE A 20 -6.06 -14.10 4.70
C ILE A 20 -5.13 -15.00 3.88
N LEU A 21 -4.88 -14.69 2.61
CA LEU A 21 -3.94 -15.42 1.77
C LEU A 21 -2.53 -15.46 2.39
N GLY A 22 -2.07 -14.34 2.95
CA GLY A 22 -0.76 -14.22 3.61
C GLY A 22 -0.59 -15.08 4.87
N VAL A 23 -1.69 -15.56 5.48
CA VAL A 23 -1.65 -16.38 6.69
C VAL A 23 -2.21 -17.81 6.49
N ILE A 24 -2.62 -18.17 5.28
CA ILE A 24 -3.05 -19.54 4.97
C ILE A 24 -1.83 -20.47 5.09
N GLY A 25 -2.04 -21.58 5.80
CA GLY A 25 -1.01 -22.60 5.97
C GLY A 25 -0.08 -22.34 7.17
N GLN A 26 1.16 -22.77 7.02
CA GLN A 26 2.21 -22.63 8.03
C GLN A 26 2.89 -21.25 7.94
N LYS A 27 3.62 -20.91 8.99
CA LYS A 27 4.45 -19.70 9.01
C LYS A 27 5.37 -19.68 7.77
N PRO A 28 5.41 -18.58 7.02
CA PRO A 28 6.21 -18.52 5.79
C PRO A 28 7.69 -18.76 6.09
N SER A 29 8.38 -19.47 5.21
CA SER A 29 9.83 -19.57 5.28
C SER A 29 10.48 -18.22 5.00
N ASN A 30 11.72 -18.03 5.44
CA ASN A 30 12.48 -16.79 5.18
C ASN A 30 12.52 -16.44 3.68
N ARG A 31 12.67 -17.43 2.81
CA ARG A 31 12.68 -17.22 1.34
C ARG A 31 11.34 -16.68 0.84
N VAL A 32 10.23 -17.29 1.28
CA VAL A 32 8.88 -16.84 0.90
C VAL A 32 8.60 -15.46 1.45
N LEU A 33 8.97 -15.18 2.71
CA LEU A 33 8.79 -13.88 3.33
C LEU A 33 9.59 -12.79 2.60
N ALA A 34 10.87 -13.04 2.33
CA ALA A 34 11.73 -12.11 1.61
C ALA A 34 11.25 -11.84 0.17
N PHE A 35 10.82 -12.90 -0.53
CA PHE A 35 10.20 -12.76 -1.85
C PHE A 35 8.92 -11.91 -1.78
N SER A 36 8.04 -12.15 -0.79
CA SER A 36 6.78 -11.41 -0.65
C SER A 36 7.00 -9.93 -0.33
N LEU A 37 7.99 -9.61 0.50
CA LEU A 37 8.37 -8.22 0.78
C LEU A 37 8.91 -7.53 -0.48
N GLY A 38 9.78 -8.21 -1.23
CA GLY A 38 10.25 -7.71 -2.53
C GLY A 38 9.10 -7.52 -3.52
N PHE A 39 8.16 -8.48 -3.58
CA PHE A 39 6.99 -8.42 -4.46
C PHE A 39 6.12 -7.20 -4.15
N ALA A 40 5.84 -6.95 -2.87
CA ALA A 40 5.12 -5.76 -2.44
C ALA A 40 5.87 -4.46 -2.79
N ALA A 41 7.19 -4.41 -2.52
CA ALA A 41 8.01 -3.26 -2.91
C ALA A 41 7.95 -3.00 -4.42
N GLY A 42 7.99 -4.05 -5.24
CA GLY A 42 7.88 -3.95 -6.70
C GLY A 42 6.54 -3.37 -7.16
N ILE A 43 5.44 -3.85 -6.60
CA ILE A 43 4.09 -3.31 -6.88
C ILE A 43 4.02 -1.84 -6.49
N MET A 44 4.41 -1.50 -5.24
CA MET A 44 4.35 -0.15 -4.72
C MET A 44 5.20 0.84 -5.53
N LEU A 45 6.41 0.46 -5.93
CA LEU A 45 7.27 1.29 -6.78
C LEU A 45 6.63 1.55 -8.15
N LEU A 46 6.09 0.52 -8.79
CA LEU A 46 5.50 0.68 -10.11
C LEU A 46 4.23 1.53 -10.07
N ILE A 47 3.31 1.24 -9.14
CA ILE A 47 2.08 2.04 -8.96
C ILE A 47 2.42 3.51 -8.69
N SER A 48 3.34 3.78 -7.75
CA SER A 48 3.69 5.14 -7.36
C SER A 48 4.23 5.96 -8.53
N LEU A 49 5.12 5.36 -9.34
CA LEU A 49 5.85 6.09 -10.39
C LEU A 49 5.15 6.04 -11.75
N MET A 50 4.39 5.00 -12.07
CA MET A 50 3.79 4.79 -13.38
C MET A 50 2.29 5.08 -13.44
N GLU A 51 1.63 5.16 -12.28
CA GLU A 51 0.20 5.43 -12.21
C GLU A 51 -0.10 6.68 -11.38
N MET A 52 0.21 6.67 -10.08
CA MET A 52 -0.18 7.76 -9.17
C MET A 52 0.46 9.10 -9.54
N LEU A 53 1.77 9.14 -9.74
CA LEU A 53 2.47 10.37 -10.09
C LEU A 53 2.07 10.90 -11.48
N PRO A 54 2.01 10.09 -12.55
CA PRO A 54 1.49 10.53 -13.85
C PRO A 54 0.05 11.01 -13.79
N ALA A 55 -0.85 10.31 -13.09
CA ALA A 55 -2.23 10.74 -12.91
C ALA A 55 -2.31 12.09 -12.18
N ALA A 56 -1.51 12.29 -11.14
CA ALA A 56 -1.43 13.58 -10.44
C ALA A 56 -0.93 14.70 -11.37
N LEU A 57 0.12 14.45 -12.15
CA LEU A 57 0.68 15.44 -13.09
C LEU A 57 -0.26 15.74 -14.26
N GLY A 58 -1.10 14.77 -14.68
CA GLY A 58 -2.11 14.94 -15.73
C GLY A 58 -3.36 15.69 -15.28
N THR A 59 -3.52 15.97 -13.98
CA THR A 59 -4.69 16.69 -13.46
C THR A 59 -4.67 18.16 -13.92
N GLU A 60 -5.81 18.64 -14.44
CA GLU A 60 -5.96 20.02 -14.88
C GLU A 60 -5.69 21.00 -13.73
N GLY A 61 -4.85 21.98 -13.97
CA GLY A 61 -4.39 22.95 -12.98
C GLY A 61 -3.19 22.50 -12.13
N MET A 62 -2.72 21.28 -12.27
CA MET A 62 -1.53 20.77 -11.59
C MET A 62 -0.27 21.17 -12.36
N SER A 63 0.64 21.93 -11.72
CA SER A 63 1.93 22.23 -12.35
C SER A 63 2.95 21.11 -12.07
N PRO A 64 3.88 20.84 -13.00
CA PRO A 64 4.95 19.86 -12.74
C PRO A 64 5.77 20.19 -11.48
N VAL A 65 6.01 21.48 -11.20
CA VAL A 65 6.73 21.92 -9.99
C VAL A 65 5.96 21.52 -8.73
N LEU A 66 4.64 21.70 -8.72
CA LEU A 66 3.81 21.30 -7.58
C LEU A 66 3.79 19.77 -7.45
N GLY A 67 3.59 19.03 -8.54
CA GLY A 67 3.52 17.58 -8.52
C GLY A 67 4.80 16.92 -8.02
N TYR A 68 5.93 17.25 -8.62
CA TYR A 68 7.23 16.75 -8.15
C TYR A 68 7.61 17.30 -6.79
N GLY A 69 7.23 18.53 -6.45
CA GLY A 69 7.41 19.12 -5.12
C GLY A 69 6.66 18.31 -4.06
N MET A 70 5.41 17.92 -4.33
CA MET A 70 4.61 17.10 -3.41
C MET A 70 5.15 15.67 -3.29
N LEU A 71 5.68 15.08 -4.36
CA LEU A 71 6.42 13.80 -4.28
C LEU A 71 7.59 13.92 -3.29
N VAL A 72 8.40 14.98 -3.39
CA VAL A 72 9.52 15.23 -2.47
C VAL A 72 9.04 15.47 -1.05
N VAL A 73 7.92 16.17 -0.86
CA VAL A 73 7.29 16.33 0.46
C VAL A 73 6.91 14.97 1.06
N GLY A 74 6.40 14.06 0.23
CA GLY A 74 6.09 12.68 0.66
C GLY A 74 7.34 11.89 1.06
N LEU A 75 8.40 11.95 0.26
CA LEU A 75 9.70 11.33 0.60
C LEU A 75 10.22 11.83 1.95
N ILE A 76 10.22 13.14 2.17
CA ILE A 76 10.65 13.75 3.44
C ILE A 76 9.69 13.38 4.58
N GLY A 77 8.39 13.37 4.30
CA GLY A 77 7.34 13.01 5.25
C GLY A 77 7.50 11.59 5.78
N TYR A 78 7.90 10.63 4.91
CA TYR A 78 8.24 9.28 5.33
C TYR A 78 9.35 9.28 6.40
N PHE A 79 10.47 9.97 6.16
CA PHE A 79 11.57 10.02 7.13
C PHE A 79 11.20 10.74 8.42
N ALA A 80 10.30 11.72 8.37
CA ALA A 80 9.76 12.36 9.56
C ALA A 80 8.89 11.37 10.37
N LEU A 81 8.03 10.60 9.69
CA LEU A 81 7.23 9.55 10.30
C LEU A 81 8.11 8.44 10.90
N ASP A 82 9.12 8.00 10.16
CA ASP A 82 10.07 6.99 10.59
C ASP A 82 10.78 7.38 11.89
N ARG A 83 11.23 8.64 11.99
CA ARG A 83 11.86 9.17 13.21
C ARG A 83 10.89 9.35 14.37
N ALA A 84 9.61 9.62 14.10
CA ALA A 84 8.59 9.80 15.13
C ALA A 84 8.14 8.45 15.75
N LEU A 85 8.37 7.32 15.06
CA LEU A 85 8.05 6.01 15.58
C LEU A 85 9.11 5.53 16.57
N PRO A 86 8.69 4.96 17.71
CA PRO A 86 9.63 4.44 18.71
C PRO A 86 10.56 3.39 18.09
N HIS A 87 11.86 3.61 18.20
CA HIS A 87 12.83 2.59 17.88
C HIS A 87 12.69 1.49 18.94
N ALA A 88 12.33 0.28 18.53
CA ALA A 88 12.18 -0.84 19.44
C ALA A 88 13.48 -1.05 20.21
N HIS A 89 13.40 -0.98 21.56
CA HIS A 89 14.56 -1.27 22.40
C HIS A 89 14.97 -2.75 22.26
N PRO A 90 16.28 -3.06 22.20
CA PRO A 90 16.78 -4.43 22.06
C PRO A 90 16.27 -5.41 23.13
N GLN A 91 15.82 -4.89 24.27
CA GLN A 91 15.33 -5.68 25.42
C GLN A 91 13.93 -6.26 25.23
N ASP A 92 13.08 -5.66 24.35
CA ASP A 92 11.70 -6.13 24.11
C ASP A 92 11.63 -7.32 23.15
N LEU A 93 12.76 -7.71 22.57
CA LEU A 93 12.88 -8.71 21.50
C LEU A 93 13.38 -10.08 21.99
N MET A 94 13.65 -10.23 23.28
CA MET A 94 14.23 -11.46 23.85
C MET A 94 13.20 -12.55 24.24
N GLN A 95 11.96 -12.50 23.76
CA GLN A 95 11.02 -13.61 23.98
C GLN A 95 11.07 -14.60 22.81
N GLU A 96 11.74 -15.72 23.12
CA GLU A 96 11.62 -17.08 22.57
C GLU A 96 10.96 -17.25 21.21
N THR A 97 11.77 -17.11 20.15
CA THR A 97 11.51 -17.78 18.88
C THR A 97 12.77 -18.54 18.46
N THR A 98 12.61 -19.81 18.10
CA THR A 98 13.68 -20.74 17.75
C THR A 98 14.42 -20.41 16.43
N GLN A 99 14.13 -19.29 15.80
CA GLN A 99 14.88 -18.72 14.67
C GLN A 99 15.05 -17.21 14.90
N PRO A 100 16.26 -16.67 14.74
CA PRO A 100 16.48 -15.23 14.87
C PRO A 100 15.81 -14.50 13.70
N LEU A 101 14.65 -13.87 13.96
CA LEU A 101 14.07 -12.90 13.04
C LEU A 101 14.86 -11.59 13.14
N PRO A 102 14.96 -10.81 12.05
CA PRO A 102 15.59 -9.50 12.06
C PRO A 102 15.06 -8.63 13.18
N ARG A 103 15.94 -7.88 13.85
CA ARG A 103 15.63 -7.04 15.02
C ARG A 103 14.50 -6.03 14.79
N ASN A 104 14.19 -5.72 13.53
CA ASN A 104 13.30 -4.63 13.15
C ASN A 104 11.93 -5.08 12.62
N ILE A 105 11.61 -6.38 12.53
CA ILE A 105 10.39 -6.85 11.85
C ILE A 105 9.08 -6.30 12.47
N ARG A 106 9.03 -6.04 13.78
CA ARG A 106 7.86 -5.41 14.41
C ARG A 106 7.70 -3.95 13.99
N ARG A 107 8.82 -3.22 13.96
CA ARG A 107 8.85 -1.82 13.51
C ARG A 107 8.42 -1.73 12.05
N THR A 108 8.98 -2.58 11.21
CA THR A 108 8.59 -2.69 9.80
C THR A 108 7.10 -3.00 9.64
N ALA A 109 6.55 -3.92 10.43
CA ALA A 109 5.12 -4.22 10.39
C ALA A 109 4.26 -2.98 10.73
N VAL A 110 4.67 -2.15 11.68
CA VAL A 110 4.00 -0.89 12.03
C VAL A 110 4.15 0.14 10.91
N LEU A 111 5.36 0.36 10.40
CA LEU A 111 5.63 1.28 9.29
C LEU A 111 4.85 0.90 8.04
N LEU A 112 4.84 -0.40 7.70
CA LEU A 112 4.05 -0.92 6.59
C LEU A 112 2.55 -0.65 6.78
N THR A 113 2.01 -0.99 7.95
CA THR A 113 0.59 -0.76 8.22
C THR A 113 0.25 0.72 8.12
N LEU A 114 1.06 1.62 8.68
CA LEU A 114 0.85 3.06 8.61
C LEU A 114 1.02 3.61 7.20
N GLY A 115 2.09 3.21 6.51
CA GLY A 115 2.38 3.66 5.14
C GLY A 115 1.26 3.26 4.17
N ILE A 116 0.82 1.99 4.22
CA ILE A 116 -0.28 1.48 3.41
C ILE A 116 -1.62 2.10 3.84
N SER A 117 -1.86 2.35 5.14
CA SER A 117 -3.07 3.07 5.58
C SER A 117 -3.12 4.51 5.07
N LEU A 118 -1.98 5.20 5.06
CA LEU A 118 -1.86 6.56 4.52
C LEU A 118 -2.08 6.62 3.01
N HIS A 119 -1.73 5.55 2.29
CA HIS A 119 -2.01 5.40 0.87
C HIS A 119 -3.49 5.08 0.63
N ASN A 120 -4.03 4.09 1.29
CA ASN A 120 -5.40 3.61 1.09
C ASN A 120 -6.46 4.69 1.39
N PHE A 121 -6.19 5.59 2.33
CA PHE A 121 -7.15 6.63 2.70
C PHE A 121 -7.46 7.60 1.54
N PRO A 122 -6.49 8.28 0.88
CA PRO A 122 -6.73 9.07 -0.33
C PRO A 122 -7.33 8.27 -1.48
N GLU A 123 -6.94 7.01 -1.61
CA GLU A 123 -7.43 6.12 -2.66
C GLU A 123 -8.91 5.81 -2.50
N GLY A 124 -9.37 5.59 -1.28
CA GLY A 124 -10.79 5.46 -0.98
C GLY A 124 -11.60 6.73 -1.30
N ILE A 125 -11.03 7.92 -1.07
CA ILE A 125 -11.64 9.18 -1.49
C ILE A 125 -11.72 9.24 -3.02
N ALA A 126 -10.61 8.94 -3.72
CA ALA A 126 -10.53 8.99 -5.17
C ALA A 126 -11.52 8.01 -5.83
N THR A 127 -11.56 6.76 -5.35
CA THR A 127 -12.50 5.73 -5.83
C THR A 127 -13.94 6.17 -5.66
N PHE A 128 -14.31 6.70 -4.48
CA PHE A 128 -15.67 7.19 -4.22
C PHE A 128 -16.03 8.38 -5.13
N VAL A 129 -15.17 9.38 -5.22
CA VAL A 129 -15.41 10.60 -6.02
C VAL A 129 -15.53 10.27 -7.49
N THR A 130 -14.64 9.44 -8.03
CA THR A 130 -14.69 9.02 -9.43
C THR A 130 -15.97 8.24 -9.74
N ALA A 131 -16.32 7.26 -8.90
CA ALA A 131 -17.54 6.48 -9.06
C ALA A 131 -18.82 7.32 -8.91
N SER A 132 -18.78 8.42 -8.16
CA SER A 132 -19.90 9.35 -8.02
C SER A 132 -20.08 10.21 -9.26
N ASN A 133 -19.00 10.55 -9.95
CA ASN A 133 -19.03 11.36 -11.18
C ASN A 133 -19.27 10.54 -12.44
N ASN A 134 -18.66 9.36 -12.52
CA ASN A 134 -18.79 8.42 -13.62
C ASN A 134 -18.73 6.99 -13.08
N LEU A 135 -19.85 6.28 -13.12
CA LEU A 135 -19.96 4.95 -12.52
C LEU A 135 -19.13 3.89 -13.28
N GLU A 136 -19.03 4.00 -14.60
CA GLU A 136 -18.25 3.06 -15.42
C GLU A 136 -16.76 3.19 -15.13
N LEU A 137 -16.24 4.42 -15.14
CA LEU A 137 -14.86 4.71 -14.77
C LEU A 137 -14.59 4.34 -13.30
N GLY A 138 -15.55 4.63 -12.41
CA GLY A 138 -15.44 4.27 -10.98
C GLY A 138 -15.41 2.76 -10.73
N PHE A 139 -16.13 1.97 -11.53
CA PHE A 139 -16.05 0.51 -11.48
C PHE A 139 -14.64 0.03 -11.88
N GLY A 140 -14.10 0.58 -12.95
CA GLY A 140 -12.75 0.26 -13.41
C GLY A 140 -11.68 0.56 -12.36
N ILE A 141 -11.73 1.77 -11.79
CA ILE A 141 -10.79 2.17 -10.72
C ILE A 141 -10.96 1.27 -9.50
N ALA A 142 -12.19 0.99 -9.05
CA ALA A 142 -12.41 0.10 -7.92
C ALA A 142 -11.85 -1.32 -8.16
N LEU A 143 -11.93 -1.82 -9.39
CA LEU A 143 -11.33 -3.11 -9.76
C LEU A 143 -9.81 -3.05 -9.74
N ALA A 144 -9.21 -1.98 -10.28
CA ALA A 144 -7.77 -1.76 -10.25
C ALA A 144 -7.27 -1.72 -8.81
N VAL A 145 -7.92 -0.90 -7.97
CA VAL A 145 -7.63 -0.77 -6.53
C VAL A 145 -7.76 -2.12 -5.83
N ALA A 146 -8.83 -2.88 -6.05
CA ALA A 146 -9.00 -4.20 -5.47
C ALA A 146 -7.86 -5.17 -5.83
N LEU A 147 -7.38 -5.11 -7.08
CA LEU A 147 -6.31 -6.01 -7.55
C LEU A 147 -4.97 -5.72 -6.87
N HIS A 148 -4.62 -4.45 -6.60
CA HIS A 148 -3.37 -4.15 -5.88
C HIS A 148 -3.51 -4.21 -4.35
N ASN A 149 -4.70 -4.03 -3.80
CA ASN A 149 -4.96 -4.21 -2.38
C ASN A 149 -4.74 -5.64 -1.88
N ILE A 150 -4.93 -6.65 -2.75
CA ILE A 150 -4.62 -8.05 -2.37
C ILE A 150 -3.13 -8.23 -2.05
N PRO A 151 -2.17 -7.88 -2.92
CA PRO A 151 -0.75 -7.86 -2.59
C PRO A 151 -0.38 -7.04 -1.36
N GLU A 152 -1.02 -5.87 -1.15
CA GLU A 152 -0.78 -5.02 0.01
C GLU A 152 -1.19 -5.68 1.32
N GLY A 153 -2.37 -6.29 1.35
CA GLY A 153 -2.83 -7.07 2.50
C GLY A 153 -1.87 -8.20 2.87
N LEU A 154 -1.30 -8.88 1.86
CA LEU A 154 -0.28 -9.90 2.03
C LEU A 154 1.03 -9.30 2.56
N ALA A 155 1.43 -8.13 2.07
CA ALA A 155 2.63 -7.41 2.50
C ALA A 155 2.59 -6.99 3.97
N VAL A 156 1.44 -6.58 4.48
CA VAL A 156 1.26 -6.29 5.92
C VAL A 156 1.17 -7.57 6.74
N ALA A 157 0.36 -8.53 6.29
CA ALA A 157 0.09 -9.74 7.06
C ALA A 157 1.32 -10.64 7.22
N GLY A 158 2.17 -10.76 6.20
CA GLY A 158 3.37 -11.59 6.22
C GLY A 158 4.34 -11.26 7.35
N PRO A 159 4.87 -10.03 7.44
CA PRO A 159 5.75 -9.59 8.53
C PRO A 159 5.10 -9.67 9.90
N VAL A 160 3.83 -9.27 10.04
CA VAL A 160 3.11 -9.37 11.32
C VAL A 160 2.97 -10.81 11.77
N TYR A 161 2.65 -11.73 10.85
CA TYR A 161 2.57 -13.16 11.16
C TYR A 161 3.94 -13.74 11.53
N ALA A 162 4.97 -13.37 10.79
CA ALA A 162 6.34 -13.78 11.08
C ALA A 162 6.77 -13.30 12.47
N ALA A 163 6.49 -12.04 12.82
CA ALA A 163 6.88 -11.43 14.08
C ALA A 163 6.11 -11.96 15.29
N THR A 164 4.81 -12.27 15.12
CA THR A 164 3.92 -12.55 16.27
C THR A 164 3.50 -14.02 16.37
N GLY A 165 3.68 -14.80 15.31
CA GLY A 165 3.13 -16.17 15.20
C GLY A 165 1.59 -16.22 15.19
N SER A 166 0.91 -15.07 15.18
CA SER A 166 -0.54 -14.97 15.32
C SER A 166 -1.22 -14.55 14.02
N LYS A 167 -1.94 -15.48 13.38
CA LYS A 167 -2.78 -15.23 12.21
C LYS A 167 -3.81 -14.11 12.45
N ARG A 168 -4.42 -14.11 13.65
CA ARG A 168 -5.43 -13.10 14.02
C ARG A 168 -4.81 -11.70 14.05
N LYS A 169 -3.61 -11.53 14.64
CA LYS A 169 -2.91 -10.24 14.65
C LYS A 169 -2.55 -9.80 13.24
N ALA A 170 -2.06 -10.71 12.41
CA ALA A 170 -1.72 -10.41 11.02
C ALA A 170 -2.92 -9.88 10.23
N VAL A 171 -4.05 -10.60 10.27
CA VAL A 171 -5.29 -10.17 9.59
C VAL A 171 -5.84 -8.87 10.19
N PHE A 172 -5.74 -8.68 11.51
CA PHE A 172 -6.19 -7.47 12.18
C PHE A 172 -5.41 -6.23 11.71
N TRP A 173 -4.07 -6.28 11.68
CA TRP A 173 -3.25 -5.15 11.26
C TRP A 173 -3.41 -4.83 9.77
N ALA A 174 -3.45 -5.84 8.91
CA ALA A 174 -3.78 -5.63 7.49
C ALA A 174 -5.21 -5.12 7.30
N GLY A 175 -6.14 -5.57 8.14
CA GLY A 175 -7.50 -5.08 8.17
C GLY A 175 -7.61 -3.58 8.52
N ILE A 176 -6.79 -3.10 9.46
CA ILE A 176 -6.70 -1.66 9.79
C ILE A 176 -6.29 -0.86 8.54
N SER A 177 -5.32 -1.37 7.77
CA SER A 177 -4.89 -0.73 6.54
C SER A 177 -6.03 -0.66 5.51
N GLY A 178 -6.72 -1.77 5.23
CA GLY A 178 -7.88 -1.76 4.32
C GLY A 178 -9.05 -0.91 4.82
N MET A 179 -9.24 -0.80 6.14
CA MET A 179 -10.26 0.09 6.74
C MET A 179 -9.97 1.57 6.49
N ALA A 180 -8.71 1.96 6.30
CA ALA A 180 -8.36 3.34 5.97
C ALA A 180 -8.97 3.77 4.62
N GLU A 181 -8.99 2.89 3.62
CA GLU A 181 -9.67 3.14 2.34
C GLU A 181 -11.18 3.32 2.51
N ILE A 182 -11.81 2.42 3.27
CA ILE A 182 -13.24 2.50 3.58
C ILE A 182 -13.56 3.82 4.28
N LEU A 183 -12.72 4.24 5.25
CA LEU A 183 -12.88 5.51 5.95
C LEU A 183 -12.71 6.71 5.00
N GLY A 184 -11.78 6.66 4.06
CA GLY A 184 -11.62 7.66 3.01
C GLY A 184 -12.88 7.83 2.17
N GLY A 185 -13.46 6.73 1.70
CA GLY A 185 -14.71 6.74 0.94
C GLY A 185 -15.92 7.24 1.75
N VAL A 186 -16.02 6.84 3.02
CA VAL A 186 -17.08 7.32 3.93
C VAL A 186 -16.93 8.81 4.19
N LEU A 187 -15.71 9.29 4.39
CA LEU A 187 -15.44 10.72 4.57
C LEU A 187 -15.82 11.51 3.31
N ALA A 188 -15.45 11.02 2.13
CA ALA A 188 -15.81 11.62 0.87
C ALA A 188 -17.34 11.68 0.69
N TRP A 189 -18.04 10.61 1.03
CA TRP A 189 -19.50 10.56 1.01
C TRP A 189 -20.14 11.56 1.99
N ALA A 190 -19.62 11.66 3.22
CA ALA A 190 -20.24 12.43 4.28
C ALA A 190 -19.98 13.95 4.20
N ILE A 191 -18.79 14.34 3.72
CA ILE A 191 -18.32 15.73 3.89
C ILE A 191 -17.85 16.36 2.56
N LEU A 192 -17.23 15.57 1.66
CA LEU A 192 -16.36 16.12 0.62
C LEU A 192 -16.96 16.19 -0.78
N GLY A 193 -18.16 15.66 -1.01
CA GLY A 193 -18.77 15.49 -2.36
C GLY A 193 -18.60 16.63 -3.37
N SER A 194 -18.29 17.86 -2.93
CA SER A 194 -18.04 19.03 -3.77
C SER A 194 -16.87 19.92 -3.32
N MET A 195 -16.17 19.58 -2.23
CA MET A 195 -15.21 20.50 -1.59
C MET A 195 -13.72 20.15 -1.87
N VAL A 196 -13.41 18.96 -2.37
CA VAL A 196 -12.01 18.60 -2.69
C VAL A 196 -11.70 19.03 -4.10
N SER A 197 -10.81 20.03 -4.24
CA SER A 197 -10.36 20.43 -5.57
C SER A 197 -9.51 19.31 -6.22
N PRO A 198 -9.61 19.11 -7.55
CA PRO A 198 -8.78 18.12 -8.27
C PRO A 198 -7.28 18.29 -7.99
N VAL A 199 -6.80 19.56 -7.93
CA VAL A 199 -5.39 19.85 -7.64
C VAL A 199 -4.98 19.44 -6.22
N LEU A 200 -5.87 19.63 -5.21
CA LEU A 200 -5.59 19.18 -3.85
C LEU A 200 -5.48 17.64 -3.80
N MET A 201 -6.41 16.93 -4.44
CA MET A 201 -6.36 15.47 -4.51
C MET A 201 -5.09 14.99 -5.22
N ALA A 202 -4.77 15.56 -6.37
CA ALA A 202 -3.54 15.24 -7.11
C ALA A 202 -2.27 15.52 -6.28
N SER A 203 -2.27 16.62 -5.51
CA SER A 203 -1.16 16.95 -4.60
C SER A 203 -0.99 15.88 -3.51
N ILE A 204 -2.08 15.44 -2.91
CA ILE A 204 -2.07 14.37 -1.90
C ILE A 204 -1.56 13.07 -2.53
N MET A 205 -2.08 12.69 -3.71
CA MET A 205 -1.65 11.47 -4.42
C MET A 205 -0.16 11.49 -4.76
N ALA A 206 0.37 12.64 -5.21
CA ALA A 206 1.80 12.79 -5.48
C ALA A 206 2.65 12.65 -4.20
N ALA A 207 2.19 13.23 -3.06
CA ALA A 207 2.88 13.07 -1.78
C ALA A 207 2.85 11.62 -1.29
N VAL A 208 1.71 10.95 -1.40
CA VAL A 208 1.57 9.52 -1.03
C VAL A 208 2.46 8.65 -1.90
N ALA A 209 2.56 8.91 -3.22
CA ALA A 209 3.51 8.23 -4.09
C ALA A 209 4.96 8.36 -3.57
N GLY A 210 5.34 9.53 -3.07
CA GLY A 210 6.64 9.76 -2.42
C GLY A 210 6.84 8.90 -1.17
N ILE A 211 5.84 8.84 -0.28
CA ILE A 211 5.88 7.98 0.92
C ILE A 211 6.07 6.52 0.53
N MET A 212 5.33 6.02 -0.47
CA MET A 212 5.41 4.63 -0.92
C MET A 212 6.76 4.28 -1.53
N VAL A 213 7.35 5.19 -2.33
CA VAL A 213 8.70 5.00 -2.88
C VAL A 213 9.72 4.90 -1.75
N ALA A 214 9.68 5.81 -0.77
CA ALA A 214 10.59 5.79 0.37
C ALA A 214 10.43 4.50 1.20
N LEU A 215 9.21 4.12 1.54
CA LEU A 215 8.90 2.88 2.28
C LEU A 215 9.42 1.63 1.55
N SER A 216 9.25 1.58 0.23
CA SER A 216 9.71 0.44 -0.57
C SER A 216 11.22 0.29 -0.56
N VAL A 217 11.95 1.42 -0.68
CA VAL A 217 13.40 1.44 -0.83
C VAL A 217 14.13 1.38 0.53
N ASP A 218 13.62 2.09 1.53
CA ASP A 218 14.27 2.26 2.83
C ASP A 218 13.90 1.16 3.84
N GLU A 219 12.70 0.61 3.76
CA GLU A 219 12.21 -0.38 4.74
C GLU A 219 12.04 -1.77 4.14
N LEU A 220 11.22 -1.91 3.06
CA LEU A 220 10.86 -3.23 2.52
C LEU A 220 12.05 -3.97 1.94
N MET A 221 12.83 -3.30 1.09
CA MET A 221 13.96 -3.94 0.41
C MET A 221 15.11 -4.27 1.36
N PRO A 222 15.55 -3.38 2.27
CA PRO A 222 16.56 -3.73 3.25
C PRO A 222 16.14 -4.89 4.15
N LEU A 223 14.90 -4.89 4.68
CA LEU A 223 14.39 -5.99 5.48
C LEU A 223 14.35 -7.31 4.70
N ALA A 224 13.86 -7.29 3.46
CA ALA A 224 13.83 -8.49 2.61
C ALA A 224 15.24 -9.07 2.40
N LYS A 225 16.25 -8.21 2.19
CA LYS A 225 17.66 -8.59 2.04
C LYS A 225 18.27 -9.08 3.35
N GLU A 226 17.86 -8.54 4.50
CA GLU A 226 18.30 -9.02 5.81
C GLU A 226 17.74 -10.43 6.10
N ILE A 227 16.48 -10.70 5.72
CA ILE A 227 15.82 -12.01 5.88
C ILE A 227 16.42 -13.07 4.94
N ASP A 228 16.68 -12.69 3.70
CA ASP A 228 17.33 -13.55 2.70
C ASP A 228 18.32 -12.74 1.84
N PRO A 229 19.63 -12.85 2.12
CA PRO A 229 20.67 -12.15 1.37
C PRO A 229 20.79 -12.55 -0.11
N ASN A 230 20.17 -13.67 -0.50
CA ASN A 230 20.19 -14.16 -1.87
C ASN A 230 19.35 -13.25 -2.81
N ASN A 231 19.05 -13.78 -4.00
CA ASN A 231 18.34 -13.01 -5.02
C ASN A 231 16.80 -13.04 -4.88
N ASN A 232 16.23 -13.80 -3.92
CA ASN A 232 14.79 -13.93 -3.76
C ASN A 232 14.06 -12.58 -3.58
N PRO A 233 14.56 -11.60 -2.78
CA PRO A 233 13.97 -10.26 -2.72
C PRO A 233 13.93 -9.56 -4.08
N SER A 234 15.02 -9.63 -4.84
CA SER A 234 15.11 -9.00 -6.18
C SER A 234 14.17 -9.66 -7.19
N TYR A 235 14.05 -10.99 -7.14
CA TYR A 235 13.05 -11.70 -7.95
C TYR A 235 11.63 -11.31 -7.55
N GLY A 236 11.37 -11.10 -6.25
CA GLY A 236 10.12 -10.55 -5.76
C GLY A 236 9.79 -9.22 -6.41
N VAL A 237 10.72 -8.25 -6.36
CA VAL A 237 10.54 -6.91 -6.97
C VAL A 237 10.21 -7.02 -8.45
N LEU A 238 11.01 -7.76 -9.21
CA LEU A 238 10.80 -7.93 -10.65
C LEU A 238 9.44 -8.57 -10.95
N CYS A 239 9.05 -9.58 -10.17
CA CYS A 239 7.75 -10.23 -10.31
C CYS A 239 6.60 -9.25 -9.96
N GLY A 240 6.72 -8.51 -8.86
CA GLY A 240 5.73 -7.51 -8.44
C GLY A 240 5.54 -6.41 -9.49
N MET A 241 6.64 -5.83 -9.98
CA MET A 241 6.60 -4.86 -11.09
C MET A 241 5.97 -5.45 -12.35
N SER A 242 6.32 -6.71 -12.70
CA SER A 242 5.78 -7.35 -13.90
C SER A 242 4.27 -7.60 -13.78
N VAL A 243 3.82 -8.13 -12.65
CA VAL A 243 2.39 -8.40 -12.39
C VAL A 243 1.61 -7.09 -12.43
N MET A 244 2.11 -6.06 -11.75
CA MET A 244 1.42 -4.75 -11.72
C MET A 244 1.43 -4.10 -13.11
N GLY A 245 2.55 -4.09 -13.82
CA GLY A 245 2.63 -3.54 -15.17
C GLY A 245 1.69 -4.25 -16.15
N LEU A 246 1.60 -5.57 -16.08
CA LEU A 246 0.65 -6.34 -16.91
C LEU A 246 -0.81 -6.03 -16.52
N SER A 247 -1.12 -5.85 -15.23
CA SER A 247 -2.48 -5.48 -14.80
C SER A 247 -2.86 -4.08 -15.32
N LEU A 248 -1.95 -3.10 -15.28
CA LEU A 248 -2.19 -1.77 -15.85
C LEU A 248 -2.45 -1.82 -17.35
N VAL A 249 -1.63 -2.57 -18.11
CA VAL A 249 -1.85 -2.76 -19.55
C VAL A 249 -3.19 -3.43 -19.84
N ALA A 250 -3.56 -4.45 -19.04
CA ALA A 250 -4.86 -5.12 -19.20
C ALA A 250 -6.02 -4.15 -18.95
N LEU A 251 -5.95 -3.32 -17.89
CA LEU A 251 -6.97 -2.33 -17.58
C LEU A 251 -7.09 -1.28 -18.68
N GLN A 252 -5.96 -0.73 -19.15
CA GLN A 252 -5.98 0.21 -20.28
C GLN A 252 -6.55 -0.40 -21.56
N SER A 253 -6.26 -1.69 -21.85
CA SER A 253 -6.80 -2.38 -23.02
C SER A 253 -8.33 -2.59 -22.95
N MET A 254 -8.88 -2.58 -21.74
CA MET A 254 -10.33 -2.63 -21.49
C MET A 254 -10.98 -1.23 -21.46
N GLY A 255 -10.22 -0.17 -21.73
CA GLY A 255 -10.70 1.21 -21.66
C GLY A 255 -10.86 1.72 -20.22
N ILE A 256 -10.21 1.09 -19.28
CA ILE A 256 -10.23 1.40 -17.86
C ILE A 256 -8.83 1.94 -17.49
N GLY A 257 -8.66 3.25 -17.52
CA GLY A 257 -7.36 3.89 -17.21
C GLY A 257 -7.20 5.22 -17.88
#